data_f1b24295050ece9213148927ba7739c8
#
_entry.id   f1b24295050ece9213148927ba7739c8
#
_cell.length_a   1.000
_cell.length_b   1.000
_cell.length_c   1.000
_cell.angle_alpha   90.00
_cell.angle_beta   90.00
_cell.angle_gamma   90.00
#
_symmetry.space_group_name_H-M   'P 1'
#
loop_
_entity.id
_entity.type
_entity.pdbx_description
1 polymer ?
#
loop_
_entity_poly.entity_id
_entity_poly.type
_entity_poly.pdbx_seq_one_letter_code
_entity_poly.pdbx_strand_id
1 'polypeptide(L)'
;MTTGGEGGMLVTDDSRLWEKAWAYKDHGKSFDAVFNREHPPGFRWLHESFGSNFRMTEMQAAIGRLQLGKLPLWRAARRRNAAMLDRGFAAIPGLRVTRPPEEIGHAYYKYYAFVEPGMLAPGWDATRIGEAINAEGVPCFAGSCSEIYLERAFTDRGWGPAQRLPVARQL
;
A
#
# COMPACT_ATOMS: atom_id res chain seq x y z
N MET A 1 -3.82 -5.92 6.82
CA MET A 1 -3.71 -5.25 8.12
C MET A 1 -4.95 -4.42 8.28
N THR A 2 -5.18 -3.88 9.43
CA THR A 2 -6.41 -3.14 9.67
C THR A 2 -6.25 -1.66 9.42
N THR A 3 -7.34 -1.01 9.16
CA THR A 3 -7.45 0.45 9.01
C THR A 3 -8.47 1.00 10.00
N GLY A 4 -8.59 2.31 10.10
CA GLY A 4 -9.67 2.99 10.83
C GLY A 4 -10.83 3.43 9.93
N GLY A 5 -11.13 2.66 8.88
CA GLY A 5 -11.85 3.07 7.70
C GLY A 5 -10.83 3.49 6.65
N GLU A 6 -10.71 4.75 6.38
CA GLU A 6 -9.57 5.32 5.66
C GLU A 6 -8.63 6.06 6.62
N GLY A 7 -7.37 6.16 6.28
CA GLY A 7 -6.38 6.88 7.07
C GLY A 7 -4.96 6.59 6.63
N GLY A 8 -4.05 7.46 7.04
CA GLY A 8 -2.62 7.33 6.78
C GLY A 8 -1.83 8.12 7.79
N MET A 9 -0.52 7.91 7.78
CA MET A 9 0.40 8.67 8.61
C MET A 9 1.67 8.98 7.84
N LEU A 10 2.10 10.23 7.91
CA LEU A 10 3.41 10.67 7.46
C LEU A 10 4.28 10.86 8.69
N VAL A 11 5.45 10.23 8.69
CA VAL A 11 6.45 10.32 9.76
C VAL A 11 7.75 10.82 9.15
N THR A 12 8.37 11.82 9.77
CA THR A 12 9.61 12.42 9.27
C THR A 12 10.37 13.12 10.38
N ASP A 13 11.70 13.13 10.28
CA ASP A 13 12.60 13.93 11.13
C ASP A 13 12.96 15.29 10.48
N ASP A 14 12.53 15.54 9.23
CA ASP A 14 12.70 16.83 8.55
C ASP A 14 11.58 17.80 8.98
N SER A 15 11.93 18.78 9.80
CA SER A 15 10.99 19.80 10.30
C SER A 15 10.30 20.58 9.18
N ARG A 16 11.01 20.89 8.09
CA ARG A 16 10.43 21.64 6.96
C ARG A 16 9.40 20.80 6.21
N LEU A 17 9.66 19.50 6.06
CA LEU A 17 8.69 18.57 5.46
C LEU A 17 7.48 18.43 6.37
N TRP A 18 7.70 18.31 7.68
CA TRP A 18 6.64 18.23 8.68
C TRP A 18 5.73 19.46 8.65
N GLU A 19 6.29 20.68 8.66
CA GLU A 19 5.53 21.93 8.60
C GLU A 19 4.65 22.03 7.35
N LYS A 20 5.21 21.68 6.20
CA LYS A 20 4.46 21.66 4.94
C LYS A 20 3.33 20.64 4.95
N ALA A 21 3.59 19.43 5.43
CA ALA A 21 2.60 18.37 5.51
C ALA A 21 1.50 18.73 6.53
N TRP A 22 1.88 19.32 7.66
CA TRP A 22 0.94 19.79 8.67
C TRP A 22 0.02 20.86 8.11
N ALA A 23 0.56 21.86 7.42
CA ALA A 23 -0.21 22.91 6.78
C ALA A 23 -1.14 22.33 5.70
N TYR A 24 -0.63 21.48 4.83
CA TYR A 24 -1.40 20.88 3.74
C TYR A 24 -2.60 20.08 4.23
N LYS A 25 -2.44 19.29 5.31
CA LYS A 25 -3.54 18.50 5.89
C LYS A 25 -4.62 19.34 6.57
N ASP A 26 -4.35 20.60 6.90
CA ASP A 26 -5.25 21.51 7.64
C ASP A 26 -5.49 22.82 6.88
N HIS A 27 -5.99 22.70 5.67
CA HIS A 27 -6.42 23.81 4.82
C HIS A 27 -5.32 24.84 4.47
N GLY A 28 -4.06 24.52 4.68
CA GLY A 28 -2.96 25.46 4.46
C GLY A 28 -2.66 26.40 5.61
N LYS A 29 -3.22 26.16 6.79
CA LYS A 29 -2.84 26.91 8.00
C LYS A 29 -1.40 26.60 8.37
N SER A 30 -0.63 27.62 8.71
CA SER A 30 0.71 27.42 9.28
C SER A 30 0.61 27.01 10.74
N PHE A 31 1.39 26.01 11.16
CA PHE A 31 1.49 25.64 12.58
C PHE A 31 1.94 26.83 13.44
N ASP A 32 2.94 27.55 12.96
CA ASP A 32 3.47 28.73 13.61
C ASP A 32 2.41 29.83 13.78
N ALA A 33 1.63 30.11 12.72
CA ALA A 33 0.56 31.08 12.77
C ALA A 33 -0.57 30.71 13.76
N VAL A 34 -0.83 29.40 13.92
CA VAL A 34 -1.90 28.91 14.80
C VAL A 34 -1.47 28.89 16.27
N PHE A 35 -0.24 28.52 16.59
CA PHE A 35 0.18 28.19 17.94
C PHE A 35 1.23 29.12 18.55
N ASN A 36 2.03 29.81 17.72
CA ASN A 36 3.18 30.58 18.19
C ASN A 36 3.05 32.08 17.97
N ARG A 37 2.12 32.53 17.13
CA ARG A 37 1.88 33.96 16.85
C ARG A 37 0.53 34.42 17.43
N GLU A 38 0.49 35.65 17.90
CA GLU A 38 -0.77 36.31 18.25
C GLU A 38 -1.61 36.51 16.97
N HIS A 39 -2.88 36.19 17.05
CA HIS A 39 -3.83 36.41 15.97
C HIS A 39 -5.23 36.75 16.52
N PRO A 40 -6.07 37.45 15.74
CA PRO A 40 -7.45 37.73 16.12
C PRO A 40 -8.25 36.44 16.34
N PRO A 41 -9.29 36.48 17.18
CA PRO A 41 -10.18 35.32 17.34
C PRO A 41 -10.76 34.86 16.02
N GLY A 42 -10.84 33.52 15.84
CA GLY A 42 -11.31 32.88 14.63
C GLY A 42 -10.19 32.40 13.72
N PHE A 43 -10.50 32.17 12.43
CA PHE A 43 -9.59 31.52 11.49
C PHE A 43 -9.05 32.45 10.40
N ARG A 44 -9.01 33.76 10.66
CA ARG A 44 -8.50 34.75 9.72
C ARG A 44 -6.97 34.86 9.78
N TRP A 45 -6.35 34.97 8.60
CA TRP A 45 -4.92 35.23 8.44
C TRP A 45 -3.97 34.12 8.91
N LEU A 46 -4.49 32.89 9.05
CA LEU A 46 -3.71 31.72 9.45
C LEU A 46 -3.26 30.85 8.26
N HIS A 47 -3.89 31.04 7.09
CA HIS A 47 -3.66 30.24 5.89
C HIS A 47 -2.54 30.85 5.07
N GLU A 48 -1.35 30.28 5.14
CA GLU A 48 -0.15 30.75 4.45
C GLU A 48 0.16 29.94 3.21
N SER A 49 -0.60 28.86 2.97
CA SER A 49 -0.47 28.01 1.80
C SER A 49 -1.83 27.42 1.39
N PHE A 50 -1.86 26.74 0.27
CA PHE A 50 -3.02 25.92 -0.10
C PHE A 50 -2.96 24.55 0.58
N GLY A 51 -4.11 24.01 0.94
CA GLY A 51 -4.21 22.70 1.55
C GLY A 51 -5.63 22.14 1.49
N SER A 52 -5.82 20.96 2.07
CA SER A 52 -7.09 20.28 2.13
C SER A 52 -7.38 19.79 3.55
N ASN A 53 -8.55 19.20 3.76
CA ASN A 53 -8.89 18.61 5.05
C ASN A 53 -8.55 17.12 5.07
N PHE A 54 -7.34 16.80 5.51
CA PHE A 54 -6.88 15.43 5.74
C PHE A 54 -6.72 15.10 7.23
N ARG A 55 -7.45 15.81 8.08
CA ARG A 55 -7.45 15.52 9.52
C ARG A 55 -8.20 14.21 9.78
N MET A 56 -7.55 13.32 10.49
CA MET A 56 -8.18 12.10 11.01
C MET A 56 -9.23 12.46 12.04
N THR A 57 -10.39 11.82 11.99
CA THR A 57 -11.41 11.97 13.04
C THR A 57 -10.97 11.28 14.34
N GLU A 58 -11.49 11.72 15.47
CA GLU A 58 -11.17 11.09 16.76
C GLU A 58 -11.62 9.64 16.84
N MET A 59 -12.73 9.29 16.19
CA MET A 59 -13.19 7.89 16.08
C MET A 59 -12.19 7.02 15.33
N GLN A 60 -11.68 7.50 14.18
CA GLN A 60 -10.66 6.80 13.42
C GLN A 60 -9.36 6.68 14.22
N ALA A 61 -8.95 7.74 14.92
CA ALA A 61 -7.77 7.74 15.76
C ALA A 61 -7.88 6.75 16.92
N ALA A 62 -9.03 6.68 17.59
CA ALA A 62 -9.29 5.74 18.67
C ALA A 62 -9.20 4.28 18.17
N ILE A 63 -9.85 3.96 17.05
CA ILE A 63 -9.74 2.64 16.41
C ILE A 63 -8.29 2.36 16.03
N GLY A 64 -7.61 3.31 15.37
CA GLY A 64 -6.22 3.15 14.93
C GLY A 64 -5.27 2.84 16.08
N ARG A 65 -5.40 3.51 17.21
CA ARG A 65 -4.60 3.26 18.43
C ARG A 65 -4.78 1.84 18.95
N LEU A 66 -6.02 1.35 19.02
CA LEU A 66 -6.30 -0.03 19.45
C LEU A 66 -5.71 -1.06 18.47
N GLN A 67 -5.84 -0.78 17.19
CA GLN A 67 -5.35 -1.67 16.13
C GLN A 67 -3.81 -1.69 16.08
N LEU A 68 -3.17 -0.56 16.31
CA LEU A 68 -1.71 -0.47 16.37
C LEU A 68 -1.14 -1.35 17.50
N GLY A 69 -1.81 -1.40 18.65
CA GLY A 69 -1.43 -2.29 19.74
C GLY A 69 -1.49 -3.78 19.39
N LYS A 70 -2.34 -4.18 18.43
CA LYS A 70 -2.45 -5.58 17.96
C LYS A 70 -1.46 -5.93 16.85
N LEU A 71 -0.85 -4.93 16.22
CA LEU A 71 0.02 -5.09 15.05
C LEU A 71 1.17 -6.10 15.26
N PRO A 72 1.88 -6.15 16.40
CA PRO A 72 2.96 -7.13 16.61
C PRO A 72 2.49 -8.58 16.50
N LEU A 73 1.34 -8.91 17.07
CA LEU A 73 0.77 -10.26 16.99
C LEU A 73 0.36 -10.65 15.58
N TRP A 74 -0.29 -9.74 14.87
CA TRP A 74 -0.68 -9.99 13.48
C TRP A 74 0.52 -10.12 12.55
N ARG A 75 1.52 -9.28 12.74
CA ARG A 75 2.76 -9.37 11.96
C ARG A 75 3.47 -10.70 12.19
N ALA A 76 3.57 -11.16 13.44
CA ALA A 76 4.15 -12.46 13.76
C ALA A 76 3.39 -13.62 13.11
N ALA A 77 2.05 -13.61 13.17
CA ALA A 77 1.22 -14.63 12.53
C ALA A 77 1.40 -14.65 11.01
N ARG A 78 1.38 -13.48 10.35
CA ARG A 78 1.58 -13.35 8.90
C ARG A 78 2.96 -13.81 8.45
N ARG A 79 4.01 -13.50 9.22
CA ARG A 79 5.37 -13.99 8.94
C ARG A 79 5.49 -15.50 9.04
N ARG A 80 4.87 -16.12 10.04
CA ARG A 80 4.81 -17.60 10.15
C ARG A 80 4.11 -18.21 8.93
N ASN A 81 2.95 -17.66 8.55
CA ASN A 81 2.20 -18.14 7.40
C ASN A 81 2.99 -17.98 6.09
N ALA A 82 3.62 -16.84 5.87
CA ALA A 82 4.48 -16.60 4.71
C ALA A 82 5.65 -17.60 4.66
N ALA A 83 6.29 -17.87 5.79
CA ALA A 83 7.37 -18.86 5.85
C ALA A 83 6.89 -20.29 5.56
N MET A 84 5.64 -20.64 5.89
CA MET A 84 5.05 -21.92 5.50
C MET A 84 4.82 -22.00 4.00
N LEU A 85 4.26 -20.93 3.41
CA LEU A 85 4.05 -20.82 1.95
C LEU A 85 5.38 -20.85 1.20
N ASP A 86 6.40 -20.13 1.68
CA ASP A 86 7.75 -20.14 1.09
C ASP A 86 8.33 -21.54 1.00
N ARG A 87 8.18 -22.34 2.06
CA ARG A 87 8.67 -23.74 2.06
C ARG A 87 7.87 -24.63 1.12
N GLY A 88 6.55 -24.49 1.12
CA GLY A 88 5.68 -25.28 0.25
C GLY A 88 5.90 -24.97 -1.23
N PHE A 89 5.96 -23.68 -1.56
CA PHE A 89 6.07 -23.25 -2.95
C PHE A 89 7.48 -23.41 -3.54
N ALA A 90 8.52 -23.40 -2.72
CA ALA A 90 9.89 -23.65 -3.18
C ALA A 90 10.07 -25.04 -3.83
N ALA A 91 9.20 -26.00 -3.51
CA ALA A 91 9.24 -27.35 -4.07
C ALA A 91 8.40 -27.52 -5.36
N ILE A 92 7.66 -26.48 -5.79
CA ILE A 92 6.77 -26.53 -6.95
C ILE A 92 7.47 -25.90 -8.14
N PRO A 93 7.85 -26.68 -9.17
CA PRO A 93 8.41 -26.12 -10.40
C PRO A 93 7.41 -25.16 -11.05
N GLY A 94 7.90 -24.06 -11.62
CA GLY A 94 7.06 -23.07 -12.28
C GLY A 94 6.38 -22.07 -11.35
N LEU A 95 6.65 -22.11 -10.02
CA LEU A 95 6.29 -21.05 -9.09
C LEU A 95 7.53 -20.28 -8.64
N ARG A 96 7.49 -18.95 -8.78
CA ARG A 96 8.46 -18.01 -8.24
C ARG A 96 7.85 -17.22 -7.10
N VAL A 97 8.48 -17.25 -5.94
CA VAL A 97 8.09 -16.46 -4.79
C VAL A 97 9.06 -15.32 -4.53
N THR A 98 8.57 -14.20 -4.08
CA THR A 98 9.40 -13.05 -3.71
C THR A 98 9.65 -13.06 -2.21
N ARG A 99 10.91 -13.19 -1.81
CA ARG A 99 11.32 -13.10 -0.41
C ARG A 99 11.97 -11.74 -0.18
N PRO A 100 11.39 -10.93 0.72
CA PRO A 100 12.05 -9.68 1.10
C PRO A 100 13.42 -9.95 1.74
N PRO A 101 14.42 -9.09 1.53
CA PRO A 101 15.67 -9.14 2.26
C PRO A 101 15.45 -9.10 3.78
N GLU A 102 16.38 -9.67 4.57
CA GLU A 102 16.21 -9.82 6.02
C GLU A 102 16.06 -8.48 6.76
N GLU A 103 16.72 -7.45 6.26
CA GLU A 103 16.65 -6.08 6.78
C GLU A 103 15.27 -5.42 6.57
N ILE A 104 14.42 -5.97 5.69
CA ILE A 104 13.09 -5.44 5.44
C ILE A 104 12.06 -6.14 6.34
N GLY A 105 11.51 -5.38 7.28
CA GLY A 105 10.41 -5.84 8.14
C GLY A 105 9.08 -5.96 7.43
N HIS A 106 8.96 -6.84 6.44
CA HIS A 106 7.75 -6.99 5.63
C HIS A 106 6.54 -7.43 6.44
N ALA A 107 5.38 -6.83 6.15
CA ALA A 107 4.13 -7.06 6.89
C ALA A 107 3.24 -8.16 6.29
N TYR A 108 3.54 -8.63 5.09
CA TYR A 108 2.76 -9.63 4.35
C TYR A 108 1.26 -9.32 4.36
N TYR A 109 0.91 -8.10 3.94
CA TYR A 109 -0.49 -7.73 3.74
C TYR A 109 -1.18 -8.66 2.74
N LYS A 110 -0.47 -8.97 1.65
CA LYS A 110 -0.74 -10.06 0.72
C LYS A 110 0.52 -10.88 0.53
N TYR A 111 0.38 -12.12 0.11
CA TYR A 111 1.47 -12.98 -0.30
C TYR A 111 1.39 -13.16 -1.81
N TYR A 112 2.45 -12.81 -2.53
CA TYR A 112 2.50 -12.93 -3.98
C TYR A 112 3.33 -14.12 -4.40
N ALA A 113 2.77 -14.93 -5.31
CA ALA A 113 3.49 -15.96 -6.04
C ALA A 113 3.29 -15.70 -7.55
N PHE A 114 4.34 -15.87 -8.32
CA PHE A 114 4.33 -15.66 -9.75
C PHE A 114 4.42 -17.01 -10.44
N VAL A 115 3.65 -17.16 -11.50
CA VAL A 115 3.63 -18.36 -12.32
C VAL A 115 4.58 -18.18 -13.49
N GLU A 116 5.43 -19.17 -13.76
CA GLU A 116 6.32 -19.21 -14.92
C GLU A 116 5.58 -19.87 -16.10
N PRO A 117 5.10 -19.11 -17.09
CA PRO A 117 4.21 -19.65 -18.14
C PRO A 117 4.80 -20.81 -18.93
N GLY A 118 6.12 -20.81 -19.15
CA GLY A 118 6.83 -21.87 -19.85
C GLY A 118 6.92 -23.22 -19.10
N MET A 119 6.54 -23.23 -17.82
CA MET A 119 6.58 -24.42 -16.97
C MET A 119 5.19 -25.03 -16.73
N LEU A 120 4.15 -24.43 -17.29
CA LEU A 120 2.78 -24.88 -17.09
C LEU A 120 2.39 -26.01 -18.05
N ALA A 121 1.48 -26.86 -17.59
CA ALA A 121 0.85 -27.84 -18.46
C ALA A 121 0.02 -27.17 -19.57
N PRO A 122 -0.14 -27.79 -20.74
CA PRO A 122 -0.96 -27.23 -21.82
C PRO A 122 -2.37 -26.84 -21.33
N GLY A 123 -2.80 -25.63 -21.66
CA GLY A 123 -4.12 -25.10 -21.33
C GLY A 123 -4.23 -24.59 -19.88
N TRP A 124 -3.13 -24.50 -19.15
CA TRP A 124 -3.06 -23.85 -17.85
C TRP A 124 -2.42 -22.46 -17.97
N ASP A 125 -2.96 -21.52 -17.19
CA ASP A 125 -2.43 -20.17 -17.00
C ASP A 125 -2.67 -19.71 -15.55
N ALA A 126 -2.21 -18.53 -15.21
CA ALA A 126 -2.37 -17.96 -13.86
C ALA A 126 -3.85 -17.81 -13.44
N THR A 127 -4.73 -17.50 -14.37
CA THR A 127 -6.18 -17.35 -14.12
C THR A 127 -6.78 -18.68 -13.72
N ARG A 128 -6.54 -19.72 -14.51
CA ARG A 128 -7.04 -21.08 -14.24
C ARG A 128 -6.48 -21.67 -12.95
N ILE A 129 -5.22 -21.38 -12.64
CA ILE A 129 -4.63 -21.77 -11.34
C ILE A 129 -5.36 -21.07 -10.20
N GLY A 130 -5.60 -19.76 -10.31
CA GLY A 130 -6.35 -19.01 -9.30
C GLY A 130 -7.76 -19.54 -9.10
N GLU A 131 -8.47 -19.87 -10.17
CA GLU A 131 -9.80 -20.50 -10.12
C GLU A 131 -9.76 -21.87 -9.43
N ALA A 132 -8.79 -22.71 -9.75
CA ALA A 132 -8.63 -24.02 -9.11
C ALA A 132 -8.34 -23.89 -7.62
N ILE A 133 -7.48 -22.97 -7.20
CA ILE A 133 -7.20 -22.71 -5.79
C ILE A 133 -8.46 -22.21 -5.06
N ASN A 134 -9.23 -21.32 -5.68
CA ASN A 134 -10.49 -20.85 -5.10
C ASN A 134 -11.53 -21.98 -4.96
N ALA A 135 -11.56 -22.93 -5.92
CA ALA A 135 -12.43 -24.09 -5.86
C ALA A 135 -12.10 -25.01 -4.68
N GLU A 136 -10.84 -25.04 -4.22
CA GLU A 136 -10.40 -25.71 -3.00
C GLU A 136 -10.72 -24.92 -1.71
N GLY A 137 -11.42 -23.78 -1.82
CA GLY A 137 -11.82 -22.95 -0.69
C GLY A 137 -10.72 -22.02 -0.16
N VAL A 138 -9.63 -21.84 -0.88
CA VAL A 138 -8.54 -20.92 -0.51
C VAL A 138 -8.66 -19.64 -1.31
N PRO A 139 -8.84 -18.45 -0.68
CA PRO A 139 -8.93 -17.19 -1.40
C PRO A 139 -7.65 -16.89 -2.20
N CYS A 140 -7.78 -16.88 -3.51
CA CYS A 140 -6.71 -16.56 -4.45
C CYS A 140 -7.22 -15.56 -5.48
N PHE A 141 -6.46 -14.48 -5.70
CA PHE A 141 -6.85 -13.39 -6.58
C PHE A 141 -5.69 -13.03 -7.50
N ALA A 142 -5.99 -12.48 -8.67
CA ALA A 142 -4.98 -11.87 -9.51
C ALA A 142 -4.26 -10.73 -8.77
N GLY A 143 -3.00 -10.55 -9.07
CA GLY A 143 -2.19 -9.46 -8.52
C GLY A 143 -2.69 -8.09 -8.98
N SER A 144 -2.06 -7.04 -8.46
CA SER A 144 -2.31 -5.68 -8.94
C SER A 144 -1.82 -5.52 -10.38
N CYS A 145 -2.41 -4.59 -11.13
CA CYS A 145 -1.97 -4.27 -12.49
C CYS A 145 -0.53 -3.73 -12.47
N SER A 146 0.40 -4.47 -13.03
CA SER A 146 1.80 -4.06 -13.12
C SER A 146 2.02 -2.97 -14.18
N GLU A 147 1.20 -2.96 -15.22
CA GLU A 147 1.26 -2.00 -16.33
C GLU A 147 0.12 -0.97 -16.23
N ILE A 148 0.05 -0.25 -15.11
CA ILE A 148 -1.01 0.73 -14.83
C ILE A 148 -1.14 1.80 -15.95
N TYR A 149 -0.08 2.06 -16.69
CA TYR A 149 -0.08 3.00 -17.81
C TYR A 149 -0.91 2.51 -19.02
N LEU A 150 -1.36 1.26 -19.02
CA LEU A 150 -2.32 0.73 -20.02
C LEU A 150 -3.78 0.98 -19.63
N GLU A 151 -4.04 1.47 -18.43
CA GLU A 151 -5.38 1.88 -18.03
C GLU A 151 -5.87 3.07 -18.87
N ARG A 152 -7.16 3.09 -19.19
CA ARG A 152 -7.77 4.14 -20.03
C ARG A 152 -7.51 5.56 -19.53
N ALA A 153 -7.40 5.73 -18.21
CA ALA A 153 -7.06 7.02 -17.61
C ALA A 153 -5.73 7.60 -18.15
N PHE A 154 -4.80 6.75 -18.56
CA PHE A 154 -3.52 7.14 -19.15
C PHE A 154 -3.55 7.08 -20.67
N THR A 155 -4.06 5.99 -21.26
CA THR A 155 -4.04 5.80 -22.72
C THR A 155 -4.88 6.84 -23.46
N ASP A 156 -6.06 7.19 -22.94
CA ASP A 156 -6.94 8.19 -23.53
C ASP A 156 -6.31 9.63 -23.51
N ARG A 157 -5.28 9.83 -22.70
CA ARG A 157 -4.54 11.12 -22.59
C ARG A 157 -3.14 11.09 -23.21
N GLY A 158 -2.71 9.95 -23.74
CA GLY A 158 -1.36 9.80 -24.25
C GLY A 158 -0.27 9.90 -23.18
N TRP A 159 -0.57 9.59 -21.91
CA TRP A 159 0.36 9.68 -20.78
C TRP A 159 1.15 8.40 -20.52
N GLY A 160 1.08 7.46 -21.43
CA GLY A 160 1.86 6.22 -21.34
C GLY A 160 3.28 6.37 -21.90
N PRO A 161 4.18 5.43 -21.58
CA PRO A 161 5.49 5.36 -22.21
C PRO A 161 5.33 5.00 -23.71
N ALA A 162 6.29 5.45 -24.53
CA ALA A 162 6.28 5.13 -25.98
C ALA A 162 6.34 3.63 -26.30
N GLN A 163 6.91 2.85 -25.39
CA GLN A 163 6.97 1.39 -25.47
C GLN A 163 6.64 0.78 -24.12
N ARG A 164 6.06 -0.42 -24.12
CA ARG A 164 5.78 -1.15 -22.88
C ARG A 164 7.05 -1.39 -22.07
N LEU A 165 6.99 -1.14 -20.78
CA LEU A 165 8.12 -1.29 -19.87
C LEU A 165 8.39 -2.79 -19.64
N PRO A 166 9.60 -3.31 -20.01
CA PRO A 166 9.85 -4.75 -20.04
C PRO A 166 9.71 -5.41 -18.65
N VAL A 167 10.17 -4.77 -17.59
CA VAL A 167 10.07 -5.31 -16.23
C VAL A 167 8.61 -5.35 -15.75
N ALA A 168 7.85 -4.28 -15.99
CA ALA A 168 6.43 -4.24 -15.61
C ALA A 168 5.59 -5.28 -16.37
N ARG A 169 5.96 -5.57 -17.63
CA ARG A 169 5.31 -6.59 -18.46
C ARG A 169 5.56 -8.01 -17.95
N GLN A 170 6.66 -8.26 -17.25
CA GLN A 170 7.02 -9.59 -16.71
C GLN A 170 6.34 -9.90 -15.38
N LEU A 171 5.71 -8.92 -14.75
CA LEU A 171 4.98 -9.04 -13.50
C LEU A 171 3.48 -9.23 -13.73
#